data_c19f1be3ae9463113fc06440bb833be5
#
_entry.id   c19f1be3ae9463113fc06440bb833be5
#
_cell.length_a   1.000
_cell.length_b   1.000
_cell.length_c   1.000
_cell.angle_alpha   90.00
_cell.angle_beta   90.00
_cell.angle_gamma   90.00
#
_symmetry.space_group_name_H-M   'P 1'
#
loop_
_entity.id
_entity.type
_entity.pdbx_description
1 polymer ?
#
loop_
_entity_poly.entity_id
_entity_poly.type
_entity_poly.pdbx_seq_one_letter_code
_entity_poly.pdbx_strand_id
1 'polypeptide(L)'
;SELISMYDTLTTTRQENVLSYTKAQQEEQLHHNDTHQLKDLFHYHVYEKLSAGSGFGYFDDGSYDTVYFDKAYDYDFASWVFGDSMEPEFENGSVALIRDTTFDYDGAVYAIEWDGQTYIKHVYKEATGLRLVSANPKYKDKFAPFDESPRIIGKIIGNFTPIEKER
;
A
#
# COMPACT_ATOMS: atom_id res chain seq x y z
N SER A 1 -18.53 -35.88 -22.69
CA SER A 1 -17.31 -36.27 -21.96
C SER A 1 -17.48 -37.66 -21.39
N GLU A 2 -16.41 -38.41 -21.19
CA GLU A 2 -16.42 -39.76 -20.62
C GLU A 2 -17.16 -39.80 -19.27
N LEU A 3 -16.99 -38.80 -18.43
CA LEU A 3 -17.64 -38.66 -17.13
C LEU A 3 -19.20 -38.64 -17.27
N ILE A 4 -19.73 -37.87 -18.20
CA ILE A 4 -21.17 -37.78 -18.44
C ILE A 4 -21.71 -39.12 -18.91
N SER A 5 -21.03 -39.79 -19.85
CA SER A 5 -21.41 -41.10 -20.34
C SER A 5 -21.45 -42.16 -19.25
N MET A 6 -20.45 -42.13 -18.34
CA MET A 6 -20.44 -43.04 -17.18
C MET A 6 -21.57 -42.72 -16.18
N TYR A 7 -21.80 -41.45 -15.91
CA TYR A 7 -22.84 -41.00 -15.00
C TYR A 7 -24.23 -41.46 -15.46
N ASP A 8 -24.53 -41.32 -16.75
CA ASP A 8 -25.83 -41.70 -17.34
C ASP A 8 -26.14 -43.22 -17.26
N THR A 9 -25.11 -44.05 -17.09
CA THR A 9 -25.26 -45.51 -16.92
C THR A 9 -25.52 -45.94 -15.49
N LEU A 10 -25.38 -45.04 -14.51
CA LEU A 10 -25.61 -45.35 -13.11
C LEU A 10 -27.10 -45.39 -12.75
N THR A 11 -27.40 -46.16 -11.72
CA THR A 11 -28.76 -46.11 -11.11
C THR A 11 -29.01 -44.75 -10.46
N THR A 12 -30.26 -44.35 -10.32
CA THR A 12 -30.67 -43.05 -9.74
C THR A 12 -30.00 -42.79 -8.40
N THR A 13 -30.00 -43.75 -7.49
CA THR A 13 -29.35 -43.62 -6.18
C THR A 13 -27.84 -43.36 -6.29
N ARG A 14 -27.17 -43.98 -7.23
CA ARG A 14 -25.74 -43.76 -7.46
C ARG A 14 -25.46 -42.42 -8.12
N GLN A 15 -26.30 -41.95 -9.00
CA GLN A 15 -26.26 -40.62 -9.57
C GLN A 15 -26.37 -39.52 -8.48
N GLU A 16 -27.31 -39.70 -7.55
CA GLU A 16 -27.49 -38.81 -6.40
C GLU A 16 -26.22 -38.76 -5.50
N ASN A 17 -25.60 -39.91 -5.25
CA ASN A 17 -24.36 -39.99 -4.47
C ASN A 17 -23.19 -39.27 -5.15
N VAL A 18 -23.04 -39.44 -6.47
CA VAL A 18 -22.02 -38.75 -7.26
C VAL A 18 -22.23 -37.25 -7.20
N LEU A 19 -23.45 -36.79 -7.37
CA LEU A 19 -23.80 -35.38 -7.34
C LEU A 19 -23.54 -34.76 -5.95
N SER A 20 -23.92 -35.48 -4.89
CA SER A 20 -23.69 -35.07 -3.50
C SER A 20 -22.19 -34.95 -3.20
N TYR A 21 -21.39 -35.92 -3.61
CA TYR A 21 -19.95 -35.90 -3.46
C TYR A 21 -19.31 -34.71 -4.23
N THR A 22 -19.73 -34.48 -5.46
CA THR A 22 -19.22 -33.37 -6.29
C THR A 22 -19.55 -32.03 -5.66
N LYS A 23 -20.75 -31.85 -5.12
CA LYS A 23 -21.12 -30.61 -4.40
C LYS A 23 -20.25 -30.41 -3.16
N ALA A 24 -20.04 -31.45 -2.37
CA ALA A 24 -19.16 -31.36 -1.19
C ALA A 24 -17.72 -30.96 -1.55
N GLN A 25 -17.18 -31.53 -2.63
CA GLN A 25 -15.83 -31.16 -3.13
C GLN A 25 -15.77 -29.71 -3.63
N GLN A 26 -16.82 -29.25 -4.28
CA GLN A 26 -16.91 -27.86 -4.74
C GLN A 26 -16.99 -26.88 -3.56
N GLU A 27 -17.77 -27.19 -2.54
CA GLU A 27 -17.86 -26.39 -1.31
C GLU A 27 -16.52 -26.36 -0.57
N GLU A 28 -15.84 -27.50 -0.43
CA GLU A 28 -14.54 -27.60 0.20
C GLU A 28 -13.49 -26.79 -0.57
N GLN A 29 -13.51 -26.82 -1.90
CA GLN A 29 -12.61 -26.03 -2.74
C GLN A 29 -12.86 -24.52 -2.59
N LEU A 30 -14.12 -24.09 -2.53
CA LEU A 30 -14.48 -22.70 -2.31
C LEU A 30 -14.01 -22.23 -0.95
N HIS A 31 -14.25 -23.00 0.11
CA HIS A 31 -13.75 -22.67 1.46
C HIS A 31 -12.22 -22.70 1.55
N HIS A 32 -11.56 -23.58 0.81
CA HIS A 32 -10.09 -23.62 0.79
C HIS A 32 -9.51 -22.40 0.08
N ASN A 33 -10.14 -21.96 -1.01
CA ASN A 33 -9.74 -20.74 -1.72
C ASN A 33 -10.00 -19.48 -0.88
N ASP A 34 -11.13 -19.41 -0.19
CA ASP A 34 -11.44 -18.28 0.70
C ASP A 34 -10.48 -18.22 1.91
N THR A 35 -10.13 -19.37 2.49
CA THR A 35 -9.16 -19.42 3.60
C THR A 35 -7.73 -19.13 3.14
N HIS A 36 -7.36 -19.46 1.91
CA HIS A 36 -6.06 -19.11 1.34
C HIS A 36 -5.97 -17.61 1.07
N GLN A 37 -7.01 -16.97 0.53
CA GLN A 37 -7.04 -15.52 0.33
C GLN A 37 -7.00 -14.75 1.66
N LEU A 38 -7.60 -15.25 2.73
CA LEU A 38 -7.59 -14.61 4.04
C LEU A 38 -6.29 -14.83 4.84
N LYS A 39 -5.51 -15.87 4.53
CA LYS A 39 -4.25 -16.18 5.22
C LYS A 39 -3.05 -15.37 4.72
N ASP A 40 -3.11 -14.83 3.52
CA ASP A 40 -1.98 -14.20 2.86
C ASP A 40 -2.09 -12.66 2.81
N LEU A 41 -3.05 -12.05 3.54
CA LEU A 41 -3.17 -10.60 3.64
C LEU A 41 -2.46 -10.08 4.89
N PHE A 42 -1.56 -9.14 4.68
CA PHE A 42 -0.88 -8.39 5.72
C PHE A 42 -1.63 -7.08 5.97
N HIS A 43 -1.73 -6.66 7.23
CA HIS A 43 -2.35 -5.40 7.59
C HIS A 43 -1.29 -4.30 7.79
N TYR A 44 -1.69 -3.08 7.44
CA TYR A 44 -0.86 -1.88 7.54
C TYR A 44 -1.62 -0.78 8.26
N HIS A 45 -0.95 -0.07 9.15
CA HIS A 45 -1.47 1.13 9.78
C HIS A 45 -1.00 2.33 8.96
N VAL A 46 -1.93 3.02 8.31
CA VAL A 46 -1.66 4.09 7.36
C VAL A 46 -2.14 5.42 7.91
N TYR A 47 -1.24 6.36 8.01
CA TYR A 47 -1.49 7.68 8.57
C TYR A 47 -1.88 8.68 7.49
N GLU A 48 -2.80 9.59 7.80
CA GLU A 48 -3.17 10.69 6.91
C GLU A 48 -2.10 11.78 6.87
N LYS A 49 -1.51 12.06 8.03
CA LYS A 49 -0.48 13.08 8.21
C LYS A 49 0.70 12.51 8.96
N LEU A 50 1.87 12.89 8.49
CA LEU A 50 3.13 12.62 9.17
C LEU A 50 3.77 13.95 9.50
N SER A 51 4.41 14.04 10.66
CA SER A 51 5.25 15.17 10.99
C SER A 51 6.63 14.73 11.47
N ALA A 52 7.66 15.51 11.14
CA ALA A 52 9.04 15.25 11.55
C ALA A 52 9.27 15.83 12.94
N GLY A 53 9.01 15.04 13.98
CA GLY A 53 9.29 15.41 15.36
C GLY A 53 10.50 14.68 15.94
N SER A 54 11.08 15.23 17.00
CA SER A 54 12.16 14.59 17.76
C SER A 54 11.61 13.47 18.65
N GLY A 55 11.50 12.27 18.09
CA GLY A 55 11.11 11.05 18.85
C GLY A 55 9.85 10.36 18.35
N PHE A 56 9.75 9.10 18.65
CA PHE A 56 8.59 8.24 18.37
C PHE A 56 7.30 8.86 18.94
N GLY A 57 6.37 9.28 18.11
CA GLY A 57 5.06 9.70 18.58
C GLY A 57 4.43 10.93 17.94
N TYR A 58 4.95 11.44 16.85
CA TYR A 58 4.37 12.58 16.16
C TYR A 58 3.58 12.19 14.91
N PHE A 59 2.66 11.29 15.11
CA PHE A 59 1.51 11.19 14.24
C PHE A 59 0.47 12.15 14.83
N ASP A 60 0.04 13.11 14.02
CA ASP A 60 -0.96 14.08 14.43
C ASP A 60 -2.18 13.32 14.97
N ASP A 61 -2.48 13.36 16.26
CA ASP A 61 -3.53 12.65 16.99
C ASP A 61 -3.41 11.09 17.13
N GLY A 62 -2.46 10.42 16.50
CA GLY A 62 -2.32 8.95 16.53
C GLY A 62 -3.38 8.18 15.75
N SER A 63 -4.15 8.87 14.89
CA SER A 63 -5.19 8.28 14.06
C SER A 63 -4.59 7.63 12.81
N TYR A 64 -5.00 6.41 12.53
CA TYR A 64 -4.59 5.65 11.35
C TYR A 64 -5.74 4.81 10.79
N ASP A 65 -5.67 4.52 9.51
CA ASP A 65 -6.52 3.54 8.85
C ASP A 65 -5.82 2.18 8.81
N THR A 66 -6.57 1.11 8.98
CA THR A 66 -6.05 -0.24 8.76
C THR A 66 -6.42 -0.70 7.37
N VAL A 67 -5.39 -1.01 6.58
CA VAL A 67 -5.54 -1.50 5.21
C VAL A 67 -4.83 -2.83 5.03
N TYR A 68 -5.12 -3.53 3.93
CA TYR A 68 -4.60 -4.86 3.65
C TYR A 68 -3.89 -4.92 2.31
N PHE A 69 -2.83 -5.73 2.26
CA PHE A 69 -2.12 -6.05 1.05
C PHE A 69 -1.57 -7.48 1.09
N ASP A 70 -1.29 -8.07 -0.05
CA ASP A 70 -0.89 -9.48 -0.18
C ASP A 70 0.62 -9.71 -0.02
N LYS A 71 1.38 -8.66 0.23
CA LYS A 71 2.83 -8.71 0.42
C LYS A 71 3.23 -8.06 1.74
N ALA A 72 4.15 -8.70 2.46
CA ALA A 72 4.79 -8.11 3.62
C ALA A 72 5.97 -7.22 3.20
N TYR A 73 6.06 -6.03 3.81
CA TYR A 73 7.17 -5.11 3.66
C TYR A 73 7.82 -4.84 5.01
N ASP A 74 9.13 -4.69 5.00
CA ASP A 74 9.88 -4.16 6.14
C ASP A 74 9.94 -2.63 6.00
N TYR A 75 9.21 -1.92 6.86
CA TYR A 75 9.04 -0.46 6.83
C TYR A 75 8.91 0.09 8.24
N ASP A 76 9.03 1.41 8.38
CA ASP A 76 8.85 2.09 9.67
C ASP A 76 7.51 2.82 9.76
N PHE A 77 7.10 3.53 8.69
CA PHE A 77 5.83 4.26 8.61
C PHE A 77 5.12 3.97 7.29
N ALA A 78 3.80 4.10 7.30
CA ALA A 78 2.98 4.09 6.09
C ALA A 78 2.05 5.31 6.07
N SER A 79 1.94 5.95 4.92
CA SER A 79 1.12 7.14 4.72
C SER A 79 0.33 7.06 3.43
N TRP A 80 -0.86 7.64 3.44
CA TRP A 80 -1.64 7.84 2.23
C TRP A 80 -0.94 8.81 1.27
N VAL A 81 -1.03 8.52 -0.02
CA VAL A 81 -0.64 9.43 -1.10
C VAL A 81 -1.88 10.19 -1.55
N PHE A 82 -1.85 11.50 -1.39
CA PHE A 82 -2.93 12.39 -1.82
C PHE A 82 -2.53 13.19 -3.05
N GLY A 83 -3.49 13.33 -3.97
CA GLY A 83 -3.30 14.08 -5.20
C GLY A 83 -2.50 13.32 -6.26
N ASP A 84 -2.29 13.98 -7.39
CA ASP A 84 -1.68 13.39 -8.58
C ASP A 84 -0.26 13.92 -8.88
N SER A 85 0.33 14.67 -7.96
CA SER A 85 1.66 15.29 -8.18
C SER A 85 2.79 14.28 -8.34
N MET A 86 2.62 13.07 -7.84
CA MET A 86 3.60 11.99 -7.95
C MET A 86 3.20 10.89 -8.94
N GLU A 87 2.11 11.07 -9.69
CA GLU A 87 1.76 10.16 -10.78
C GLU A 87 2.72 10.31 -11.97
N PRO A 88 3.06 9.20 -12.65
CA PRO A 88 2.53 7.84 -12.49
C PRO A 88 3.26 6.98 -11.45
N GLU A 89 4.30 7.49 -10.79
CA GLU A 89 5.09 6.69 -9.84
C GLU A 89 4.29 6.29 -8.59
N PHE A 90 3.48 7.22 -8.08
CA PHE A 90 2.62 7.01 -6.92
C PHE A 90 1.22 7.52 -7.25
N GLU A 91 0.26 6.61 -7.32
CA GLU A 91 -1.12 6.98 -7.61
C GLU A 91 -1.81 7.63 -6.40
N ASN A 92 -2.74 8.53 -6.69
CA ASN A 92 -3.63 9.08 -5.66
C ASN A 92 -4.40 7.94 -4.97
N GLY A 93 -4.42 7.94 -3.64
CA GLY A 93 -5.08 6.90 -2.84
C GLY A 93 -4.24 5.63 -2.63
N SER A 94 -3.01 5.57 -3.14
CA SER A 94 -2.06 4.51 -2.79
C SER A 94 -1.42 4.74 -1.42
N VAL A 95 -0.73 3.74 -0.93
CA VAL A 95 0.01 3.78 0.33
C VAL A 95 1.50 3.86 0.04
N ALA A 96 2.18 4.87 0.59
CA ALA A 96 3.63 4.98 0.57
C ALA A 96 4.22 4.35 1.83
N LEU A 97 5.24 3.53 1.65
CA LEU A 97 6.02 2.91 2.72
C LEU A 97 7.30 3.69 2.93
N ILE A 98 7.59 4.03 4.18
CA ILE A 98 8.62 4.97 4.56
C ILE A 98 9.60 4.31 5.52
N ARG A 99 10.89 4.44 5.23
CA ARG A 99 11.97 4.11 6.14
C ARG A 99 12.41 5.38 6.87
N ASP A 100 12.48 5.32 8.19
CA ASP A 100 12.99 6.41 9.03
C ASP A 100 14.51 6.59 8.76
N THR A 101 14.81 7.49 7.87
CA THR A 101 16.18 7.82 7.47
C THR A 101 16.32 9.32 7.26
N THR A 102 17.54 9.81 7.35
CA THR A 102 17.90 11.15 6.90
C THR A 102 18.10 11.17 5.38
N PHE A 103 18.44 12.34 4.83
CA PHE A 103 18.76 12.47 3.42
C PHE A 103 19.92 11.53 3.03
N ASP A 104 19.73 10.77 1.96
CA ASP A 104 20.67 9.76 1.47
C ASP A 104 21.35 10.24 0.17
N TYR A 105 20.58 10.48 -0.89
CA TYR A 105 21.08 10.95 -2.17
C TYR A 105 20.05 11.77 -2.95
N ASP A 106 20.56 12.62 -3.85
CA ASP A 106 19.74 13.44 -4.74
C ASP A 106 18.85 12.59 -5.65
N GLY A 107 17.61 13.01 -5.78
CA GLY A 107 16.62 12.38 -6.67
C GLY A 107 15.85 11.21 -6.08
N ALA A 108 16.23 10.71 -4.91
CA ALA A 108 15.40 9.75 -4.19
C ALA A 108 14.09 10.40 -3.73
N VAL A 109 13.06 9.57 -3.53
CA VAL A 109 11.76 10.05 -3.05
C VAL A 109 11.74 10.03 -1.53
N TYR A 110 11.36 11.14 -0.93
CA TYR A 110 11.24 11.31 0.50
C TYR A 110 9.87 11.83 0.90
N ALA A 111 9.45 11.48 2.11
CA ALA A 111 8.43 12.22 2.84
C ALA A 111 9.11 13.37 3.58
N ILE A 112 8.61 14.58 3.38
CA ILE A 112 9.17 15.83 3.92
C ILE A 112 8.07 16.63 4.59
N GLU A 113 8.37 17.15 5.78
CA GLU A 113 7.58 18.18 6.43
C GLU A 113 8.19 19.56 6.14
N TRP A 114 7.38 20.43 5.60
CA TRP A 114 7.74 21.81 5.33
C TRP A 114 6.49 22.70 5.29
N ASP A 115 6.57 23.89 5.85
CA ASP A 115 5.47 24.85 5.88
C ASP A 115 4.13 24.26 6.41
N GLY A 116 4.24 23.45 7.48
CA GLY A 116 3.09 22.80 8.12
C GLY A 116 2.40 21.71 7.29
N GLN A 117 3.02 21.26 6.22
CA GLN A 117 2.50 20.22 5.33
C GLN A 117 3.52 19.10 5.14
N THR A 118 3.00 17.91 4.84
CA THR A 118 3.81 16.76 4.42
C THR A 118 3.76 16.61 2.92
N TYR A 119 4.94 16.49 2.31
CA TYR A 119 5.11 16.28 0.88
C TYR A 119 5.79 14.93 0.62
N ILE A 120 5.40 14.25 -0.44
CA ILE A 120 6.14 13.14 -1.04
C ILE A 120 6.68 13.64 -2.38
N LYS A 121 8.00 13.75 -2.50
CA LYS A 121 8.67 14.33 -3.67
C LYS A 121 10.05 13.69 -3.89
N HIS A 122 10.52 13.75 -5.13
CA HIS A 122 11.96 13.62 -5.39
C HIS A 122 12.68 14.83 -4.77
N VAL A 123 13.74 14.58 -4.04
CA VAL A 123 14.44 15.64 -3.30
C VAL A 123 15.86 15.77 -3.79
N TYR A 124 16.24 17.01 -4.04
CA TYR A 124 17.60 17.40 -4.39
C TYR A 124 18.11 18.41 -3.38
N LYS A 125 19.27 18.14 -2.80
CA LYS A 125 19.89 19.04 -1.85
C LYS A 125 20.70 20.10 -2.60
N GLU A 126 20.36 21.36 -2.36
CA GLU A 126 21.04 22.52 -2.94
C GLU A 126 21.73 23.33 -1.84
N ALA A 127 22.48 24.34 -2.24
CA ALA A 127 23.31 25.13 -1.29
C ALA A 127 22.49 25.78 -0.16
N THR A 128 21.25 26.22 -0.44
CA THR A 128 20.41 26.98 0.49
C THR A 128 19.10 26.33 0.87
N GLY A 129 18.85 25.12 0.38
CA GLY A 129 17.59 24.45 0.65
C GLY A 129 17.43 23.12 -0.09
N LEU A 130 16.22 22.62 -0.07
CA LEU A 130 15.82 21.39 -0.76
C LEU A 130 14.92 21.74 -1.93
N ARG A 131 15.27 21.26 -3.12
CA ARG A 131 14.39 21.31 -4.30
C ARG A 131 13.51 20.07 -4.32
N LEU A 132 12.21 20.27 -4.32
CA LEU A 132 11.19 19.26 -4.29
C LEU A 132 10.58 19.11 -5.69
N VAL A 133 10.80 17.96 -6.31
CA VAL A 133 10.41 17.69 -7.68
C VAL A 133 9.28 16.66 -7.71
N SER A 134 8.18 17.02 -8.37
CA SER A 134 7.06 16.12 -8.63
C SER A 134 7.39 15.14 -9.75
N ALA A 135 6.89 13.91 -9.69
CA ALA A 135 6.96 12.97 -10.80
C ALA A 135 6.06 13.42 -11.98
N ASN A 136 4.93 14.05 -11.66
CA ASN A 136 4.01 14.56 -12.66
C ASN A 136 4.52 15.91 -13.23
N PRO A 137 4.81 15.99 -14.54
CA PRO A 137 5.40 17.18 -15.16
C PRO A 137 4.45 18.40 -15.21
N LYS A 138 3.17 18.23 -14.87
CA LYS A 138 2.23 19.37 -14.72
C LYS A 138 2.58 20.27 -13.53
N TYR A 139 3.32 19.75 -12.56
CA TYR A 139 3.69 20.47 -11.35
C TYR A 139 5.08 21.04 -11.46
N LYS A 140 5.21 22.31 -11.10
CA LYS A 140 6.50 22.96 -11.00
C LYS A 140 7.23 22.49 -9.74
N ASP A 141 8.56 22.54 -9.79
CA ASP A 141 9.40 22.30 -8.62
C ASP A 141 9.08 23.30 -7.52
N LYS A 142 9.14 22.83 -6.28
CA LYS A 142 9.08 23.68 -5.09
C LYS A 142 10.47 23.77 -4.48
N PHE A 143 10.76 24.90 -3.85
CA PHE A 143 12.00 25.08 -3.13
C PHE A 143 11.71 25.34 -1.65
N ALA A 144 12.27 24.50 -0.78
CA ALA A 144 12.16 24.59 0.67
C ALA A 144 13.48 25.10 1.26
N PRO A 145 13.60 26.40 1.60
CA PRO A 145 14.82 26.96 2.12
C PRO A 145 15.18 26.36 3.49
N PHE A 146 16.47 26.22 3.79
CA PHE A 146 16.92 25.70 5.08
C PHE A 146 16.54 26.62 6.26
N ASP A 147 16.38 27.91 6.05
CA ASP A 147 15.94 28.86 7.09
C ASP A 147 14.45 28.65 7.46
N GLU A 148 13.65 27.98 6.62
CA GLU A 148 12.30 27.55 6.95
C GLU A 148 12.25 26.14 7.59
N SER A 149 13.41 25.57 7.88
CA SER A 149 13.55 24.29 8.59
C SER A 149 12.79 23.10 7.98
N PRO A 150 12.92 22.83 6.67
CA PRO A 150 12.34 21.62 6.09
C PRO A 150 12.96 20.37 6.72
N ARG A 151 12.14 19.36 7.01
CA ARG A 151 12.57 18.14 7.68
C ARG A 151 12.25 16.90 6.86
N ILE A 152 13.27 16.07 6.64
CA ILE A 152 13.08 14.72 6.07
C ILE A 152 12.45 13.83 7.15
N ILE A 153 11.26 13.30 6.87
CA ILE A 153 10.60 12.29 7.71
C ILE A 153 11.25 10.94 7.45
N GLY A 154 11.45 10.58 6.19
CA GLY A 154 12.10 9.37 5.79
C GLY A 154 12.06 9.15 4.28
N LYS A 155 12.74 8.11 3.84
CA LYS A 155 12.83 7.71 2.43
C LYS A 155 11.68 6.78 2.06
N ILE A 156 11.06 7.02 0.91
CA ILE A 156 10.07 6.11 0.37
C ILE A 156 10.78 4.87 -0.17
N ILE A 157 10.39 3.70 0.33
CA ILE A 157 10.98 2.40 -0.03
C ILE A 157 10.05 1.51 -0.84
N GLY A 158 8.81 1.89 -0.97
CA GLY A 158 7.81 1.17 -1.74
C GLY A 158 6.44 1.82 -1.66
N ASN A 159 5.52 1.31 -2.45
CA ASN A 159 4.13 1.72 -2.41
C ASN A 159 3.24 0.57 -2.88
N PHE A 160 1.98 0.62 -2.51
CA PHE A 160 0.98 -0.33 -2.97
C PHE A 160 -0.42 0.31 -2.97
N THR A 161 -1.31 -0.27 -3.76
CA THR A 161 -2.74 0.02 -3.68
C THR A 161 -3.39 -1.01 -2.76
N PRO A 162 -4.10 -0.59 -1.70
CA PRO A 162 -4.75 -1.52 -0.78
C PRO A 162 -5.72 -2.45 -1.47
N ILE A 163 -5.78 -3.69 -0.98
CA ILE A 163 -6.79 -4.67 -1.37
C ILE A 163 -8.01 -4.47 -0.46
N GLU A 164 -9.18 -4.28 -1.08
CA GLU A 164 -10.43 -4.22 -0.32
C GLU A 164 -10.75 -5.61 0.23
N LYS A 165 -10.99 -5.68 1.54
CA LYS A 165 -11.48 -6.89 2.18
C LYS A 165 -12.96 -7.00 1.85
N GLU A 166 -13.35 -7.99 1.05
CA GLU A 166 -14.75 -8.32 0.84
C GLU A 166 -15.41 -8.62 2.19
N ARG A 167 -16.55 -7.99 2.40
CA ARG A 167 -17.36 -8.17 3.62
C ARG A 167 -18.15 -9.46 3.58
#